data_ab2dc657755c7ac02a4616cae267c3fb
#
_entry.id   ab2dc657755c7ac02a4616cae267c3fb
#
_cell.length_a   1.000
_cell.length_b   1.000
_cell.length_c   1.000
_cell.angle_alpha   90.00
_cell.angle_beta   90.00
_cell.angle_gamma   90.00
#
_symmetry.space_group_name_H-M   'P 1'
#
loop_
_entity.id
_entity.type
_entity.pdbx_description
1 polymer ?
#
loop_
_entity_poly.entity_id
_entity_poly.type
_entity_poly.pdbx_seq_one_letter_code
_entity_poly.pdbx_strand_id
1 'polypeptide(L)'
;EKGDRVAILANNGQRYIETYVGVPAAGLVVVPLNTRHAVTELKYALEDSQTKVLLSDRDPGELAECVDHVIMIPDAYDTMLNAAVEIELGINLEESDLAGLFYTGGTTGKSKGVMLSHRNLIANTFHWLVSVPKKEEDIVLVMAPLFHAAGSGGVIANIWTLGTHVTLAVFDPKTALDLIAQHGITDSLGVPTMLAAIAEEQLIRPRKIDTLRTLAHGGSPIATEILRRTHSAFPAAELIEVYGATELSPLCTVLNNEQNLINSPLARSCGRPTVGNEIEILDPSGHTLLSGEIGEVVVRGANVMQGYWNKPEQTAAVLKDGAYWTGDLGYMDDQGYVFLVDRSKDMIVTGGENVYCTEVEEVLYQHPAILEAAVFGVPDDKWGEAVWAVIVPREGNETESAQIIEFCRERIASYKVPKGIDVQLDPLPKSGPGKVLKRELRAPHWEGQERSVN
;
A
#
# COMPACT_ATOMS: atom_id res chain seq x y z
N GLU A 1 18.96 24.15 -5.59
CA GLU A 1 20.18 23.69 -4.89
C GLU A 1 20.04 22.22 -4.51
N LYS A 2 21.15 21.47 -4.31
CA LYS A 2 21.11 20.08 -3.83
C LYS A 2 20.28 19.97 -2.55
N GLY A 3 19.36 19.01 -2.54
CA GLY A 3 18.43 18.78 -1.43
C GLY A 3 17.15 19.62 -1.47
N ASP A 4 16.95 20.52 -2.44
CA ASP A 4 15.68 21.22 -2.60
C ASP A 4 14.56 20.26 -3.02
N ARG A 5 13.34 20.51 -2.53
CA ARG A 5 12.17 19.65 -2.77
C ARG A 5 11.40 20.10 -3.99
N VAL A 6 11.06 19.12 -4.82
CA VAL A 6 10.21 19.27 -6.00
C VAL A 6 8.99 18.38 -5.83
N ALA A 7 7.83 18.97 -5.63
CA ALA A 7 6.59 18.21 -5.51
C ALA A 7 5.96 17.94 -6.87
N ILE A 8 5.25 16.81 -6.96
CA ILE A 8 4.42 16.48 -8.11
C ILE A 8 2.99 16.15 -7.66
N LEU A 9 2.02 16.89 -8.20
CA LEU A 9 0.58 16.70 -8.03
C LEU A 9 -0.02 16.35 -9.39
N ALA A 10 0.01 15.08 -9.76
CA ALA A 10 -0.45 14.62 -11.07
C ALA A 10 -1.01 13.19 -10.99
N ASN A 11 -1.84 12.84 -11.96
CA ASN A 11 -2.23 11.45 -12.22
C ASN A 11 -1.03 10.67 -12.79
N ASN A 12 -1.14 9.33 -12.83
CA ASN A 12 -0.11 8.51 -13.45
C ASN A 12 0.12 8.93 -14.91
N GLY A 13 1.38 9.02 -15.30
CA GLY A 13 1.75 9.42 -16.66
C GLY A 13 3.26 9.42 -16.86
N GLN A 14 3.69 9.60 -18.10
CA GLN A 14 5.10 9.63 -18.48
C GLN A 14 5.87 10.68 -17.66
N ARG A 15 5.32 11.89 -17.50
CA ARG A 15 5.97 13.01 -16.78
C ARG A 15 6.19 12.70 -15.31
N TYR A 16 5.32 11.86 -14.74
CA TYR A 16 5.48 11.39 -13.37
C TYR A 16 6.70 10.48 -13.24
N ILE A 17 6.87 9.54 -14.18
CA ILE A 17 8.03 8.62 -14.23
C ILE A 17 9.33 9.41 -14.46
N GLU A 18 9.31 10.37 -15.39
CA GLU A 18 10.45 11.26 -15.64
C GLU A 18 10.86 12.03 -14.37
N THR A 19 9.88 12.50 -13.58
CA THR A 19 10.13 13.20 -12.32
C THR A 19 10.78 12.30 -11.28
N TYR A 20 10.36 11.03 -11.18
CA TYR A 20 10.96 10.05 -10.25
C TYR A 20 12.44 9.76 -10.53
N VAL A 21 12.87 9.92 -11.77
CA VAL A 21 14.28 9.72 -12.16
C VAL A 21 15.04 11.04 -12.18
N GLY A 22 14.49 12.04 -12.87
CA GLY A 22 15.18 13.29 -13.13
C GLY A 22 15.42 14.14 -11.89
N VAL A 23 14.46 14.22 -10.99
CA VAL A 23 14.58 15.03 -9.77
C VAL A 23 15.69 14.49 -8.86
N PRO A 24 15.69 13.21 -8.46
CA PRO A 24 16.77 12.66 -7.65
C PRO A 24 18.13 12.66 -8.37
N ALA A 25 18.18 12.39 -9.68
CA ALA A 25 19.42 12.43 -10.44
C ALA A 25 20.05 13.83 -10.47
N ALA A 26 19.24 14.88 -10.35
CA ALA A 26 19.69 16.26 -10.22
C ALA A 26 20.06 16.66 -8.77
N GLY A 27 20.10 15.71 -7.83
CA GLY A 27 20.39 15.97 -6.41
C GLY A 27 19.25 16.68 -5.66
N LEU A 28 18.06 16.64 -6.23
CA LEU A 28 16.85 17.21 -5.64
C LEU A 28 16.00 16.11 -5.00
N VAL A 29 14.99 16.49 -4.23
CA VAL A 29 14.15 15.54 -3.50
C VAL A 29 12.75 15.55 -4.08
N VAL A 30 12.28 14.41 -4.61
CA VAL A 30 10.92 14.30 -5.10
C VAL A 30 9.92 14.19 -3.95
N VAL A 31 8.81 14.95 -4.04
CA VAL A 31 7.71 14.92 -3.07
C VAL A 31 6.42 14.54 -3.79
N PRO A 32 6.08 13.25 -3.86
CA PRO A 32 4.84 12.81 -4.48
C PRO A 32 3.63 13.20 -3.64
N LEU A 33 2.70 13.94 -4.23
CA LEU A 33 1.49 14.38 -3.55
C LEU A 33 0.28 13.53 -3.94
N ASN A 34 -0.51 13.13 -2.95
CA ASN A 34 -1.72 12.36 -3.17
C ASN A 34 -2.82 13.23 -3.79
N THR A 35 -3.20 12.92 -5.02
CA THR A 35 -4.21 13.68 -5.80
C THR A 35 -5.64 13.63 -5.22
N ARG A 36 -5.87 12.80 -4.20
CA ARG A 36 -7.15 12.65 -3.51
C ARG A 36 -7.22 13.40 -2.17
N HIS A 37 -6.10 14.00 -1.75
CA HIS A 37 -6.06 14.82 -0.54
C HIS A 37 -6.81 16.14 -0.72
N ALA A 38 -7.40 16.62 0.36
CA ALA A 38 -7.98 17.97 0.41
C ALA A 38 -6.87 19.03 0.28
N VAL A 39 -7.24 20.22 -0.18
CA VAL A 39 -6.30 21.34 -0.34
C VAL A 39 -5.51 21.63 0.93
N THR A 40 -6.16 21.54 2.10
CA THR A 40 -5.51 21.74 3.42
C THR A 40 -4.43 20.71 3.73
N GLU A 41 -4.61 19.46 3.29
CA GLU A 41 -3.61 18.39 3.46
C GLU A 41 -2.44 18.57 2.50
N LEU A 42 -2.72 18.99 1.27
CA LEU A 42 -1.71 19.30 0.25
C LEU A 42 -0.88 20.53 0.68
N LYS A 43 -1.52 21.60 1.16
CA LYS A 43 -0.83 22.77 1.73
C LYS A 43 0.12 22.36 2.86
N TYR A 44 -0.39 21.55 3.79
CA TYR A 44 0.45 21.05 4.88
C TYR A 44 1.69 20.29 4.36
N ALA A 45 1.54 19.41 3.37
CA ALA A 45 2.66 18.66 2.83
C ALA A 45 3.70 19.56 2.13
N LEU A 46 3.26 20.58 1.38
CA LEU A 46 4.13 21.56 0.73
C LEU A 46 4.89 22.43 1.72
N GLU A 47 4.20 22.92 2.75
CA GLU A 47 4.79 23.78 3.81
C GLU A 47 5.75 22.98 4.69
N ASP A 48 5.35 21.79 5.18
CA ASP A 48 6.17 20.93 6.04
C ASP A 48 7.43 20.47 5.32
N SER A 49 7.34 20.10 4.03
CA SER A 49 8.49 19.75 3.20
C SER A 49 9.33 20.94 2.75
N GLN A 50 8.82 22.16 2.89
CA GLN A 50 9.44 23.37 2.33
C GLN A 50 9.71 23.21 0.82
N THR A 51 8.72 22.72 0.09
CA THR A 51 8.79 22.50 -1.35
C THR A 51 9.00 23.83 -2.09
N LYS A 52 9.92 23.85 -3.05
CA LYS A 52 10.20 25.03 -3.88
C LYS A 52 9.51 25.02 -5.23
N VAL A 53 9.35 23.85 -5.82
CA VAL A 53 8.73 23.70 -7.15
C VAL A 53 7.58 22.72 -7.07
N LEU A 54 6.44 23.10 -7.63
CA LEU A 54 5.28 22.21 -7.80
C LEU A 54 5.07 21.92 -9.29
N LEU A 55 5.18 20.65 -9.66
CA LEU A 55 4.73 20.14 -10.96
C LEU A 55 3.27 19.73 -10.83
N SER A 56 2.37 20.26 -11.67
CA SER A 56 0.93 19.96 -11.55
C SER A 56 0.26 19.71 -12.90
N ASP A 57 -0.60 18.68 -12.98
CA ASP A 57 -1.48 18.40 -14.12
C ASP A 57 -2.86 19.10 -14.03
N ARG A 58 -3.05 19.91 -12.99
CA ARG A 58 -4.30 20.61 -12.67
C ARG A 58 -4.02 21.98 -12.12
N ASP A 59 -5.04 22.86 -12.14
CA ASP A 59 -4.95 24.19 -11.53
C ASP A 59 -4.51 24.03 -10.05
N PRO A 60 -3.36 24.60 -9.66
CA PRO A 60 -2.88 24.51 -8.28
C PRO A 60 -3.69 25.37 -7.31
N GLY A 61 -4.44 26.37 -7.78
CA GLY A 61 -5.19 27.28 -6.92
C GLY A 61 -4.31 27.88 -5.81
N GLU A 62 -4.78 27.77 -4.57
CA GLU A 62 -4.07 28.27 -3.37
C GLU A 62 -2.73 27.58 -3.11
N LEU A 63 -2.47 26.41 -3.70
CA LEU A 63 -1.19 25.70 -3.53
C LEU A 63 -0.03 26.45 -4.17
N ALA A 64 -0.31 27.29 -5.16
CA ALA A 64 0.71 28.13 -5.80
C ALA A 64 1.38 29.11 -4.85
N GLU A 65 0.70 29.50 -3.77
CA GLU A 65 1.24 30.40 -2.74
C GLU A 65 2.24 29.70 -1.79
N CYS A 66 2.26 28.36 -1.79
CA CYS A 66 3.11 27.57 -0.91
C CYS A 66 4.49 27.26 -1.51
N VAL A 67 4.76 27.63 -2.76
CA VAL A 67 5.97 27.26 -3.51
C VAL A 67 6.54 28.46 -4.27
N ASP A 68 7.83 28.42 -4.61
CA ASP A 68 8.48 29.48 -5.36
C ASP A 68 8.06 29.44 -6.85
N HIS A 69 7.82 28.25 -7.40
CA HIS A 69 7.51 28.05 -8.80
C HIS A 69 6.46 26.95 -9.00
N VAL A 70 5.55 27.19 -9.95
CA VAL A 70 4.61 26.18 -10.46
C VAL A 70 4.92 25.91 -11.93
N ILE A 71 5.03 24.62 -12.28
CA ILE A 71 5.24 24.16 -13.66
C ILE A 71 4.05 23.27 -14.03
N MET A 72 3.27 23.72 -15.00
CA MET A 72 2.10 22.98 -15.47
C MET A 72 2.50 21.82 -16.39
N ILE A 73 1.92 20.65 -16.12
CA ILE A 73 2.04 19.45 -16.96
C ILE A 73 0.77 19.36 -17.85
N PRO A 74 0.90 19.06 -19.16
CA PRO A 74 2.15 18.83 -19.87
C PRO A 74 2.82 20.09 -20.42
N ASP A 75 2.10 21.17 -20.66
CA ASP A 75 2.46 22.26 -21.59
C ASP A 75 3.77 23.00 -21.20
N ALA A 76 3.80 23.56 -19.98
CA ALA A 76 4.98 24.28 -19.51
C ALA A 76 6.18 23.34 -19.29
N TYR A 77 5.92 22.13 -18.78
CA TYR A 77 6.92 21.10 -18.58
C TYR A 77 7.57 20.70 -19.91
N ASP A 78 6.78 20.37 -20.93
CA ASP A 78 7.26 19.95 -22.24
C ASP A 78 8.00 21.09 -22.96
N THR A 79 7.50 22.32 -22.83
CA THR A 79 8.18 23.50 -23.37
C THR A 79 9.56 23.68 -22.74
N MET A 80 9.65 23.56 -21.41
CA MET A 80 10.90 23.68 -20.68
C MET A 80 11.86 22.53 -21.04
N LEU A 81 11.37 21.30 -21.12
CA LEU A 81 12.16 20.12 -21.49
C LEU A 81 12.72 20.23 -22.91
N ASN A 82 11.91 20.67 -23.88
CA ASN A 82 12.32 20.85 -25.28
C ASN A 82 13.32 22.01 -25.47
N ALA A 83 13.31 23.00 -24.60
CA ALA A 83 14.26 24.11 -24.61
C ALA A 83 15.55 23.81 -23.80
N ALA A 84 15.57 22.74 -23.04
CA ALA A 84 16.72 22.36 -22.21
C ALA A 84 17.90 21.92 -23.07
N VAL A 85 19.09 22.33 -22.63
CA VAL A 85 20.34 21.89 -23.23
C VAL A 85 20.96 20.84 -22.34
N GLU A 86 21.46 19.78 -22.92
CA GLU A 86 22.17 18.74 -22.18
C GLU A 86 23.42 19.33 -21.52
N ILE A 87 23.48 19.17 -20.20
CA ILE A 87 24.60 19.65 -19.37
C ILE A 87 25.07 18.54 -18.43
N GLU A 88 26.36 18.53 -18.13
CA GLU A 88 26.84 17.78 -16.97
C GLU A 88 26.44 18.53 -15.70
N LEU A 89 25.68 17.88 -14.83
CA LEU A 89 25.17 18.50 -13.62
C LEU A 89 26.28 18.86 -12.61
N GLY A 90 27.44 18.21 -12.67
CA GLY A 90 28.57 18.46 -11.77
C GLY A 90 28.25 18.27 -10.28
N ILE A 91 27.19 17.55 -9.99
CA ILE A 91 26.69 17.31 -8.64
C ILE A 91 27.29 16.02 -8.11
N ASN A 92 27.95 16.10 -6.97
CA ASN A 92 28.38 14.90 -6.23
C ASN A 92 27.19 14.36 -5.44
N LEU A 93 26.69 13.17 -5.82
CA LEU A 93 25.63 12.46 -5.12
C LEU A 93 26.24 11.37 -4.24
N GLU A 94 25.80 11.36 -3.00
CA GLU A 94 26.11 10.30 -2.04
C GLU A 94 24.91 9.36 -1.93
N GLU A 95 25.13 8.09 -1.68
CA GLU A 95 24.03 7.12 -1.50
C GLU A 95 23.11 7.44 -0.33
N SER A 96 23.62 8.20 0.66
CA SER A 96 22.88 8.69 1.81
C SER A 96 22.07 9.97 1.55
N ASP A 97 22.25 10.62 0.40
CA ASP A 97 21.46 11.80 0.05
C ASP A 97 19.98 11.45 -0.04
N LEU A 98 19.13 12.36 0.39
CA LEU A 98 17.70 12.21 0.31
C LEU A 98 17.25 12.27 -1.16
N ALA A 99 16.53 11.26 -1.62
CA ALA A 99 16.02 11.15 -2.97
C ALA A 99 14.51 11.40 -3.06
N GLY A 100 13.77 11.02 -2.00
CA GLY A 100 12.32 11.20 -1.96
C GLY A 100 11.81 11.44 -0.56
N LEU A 101 10.70 12.18 -0.49
CA LEU A 101 9.98 12.48 0.74
C LEU A 101 8.50 12.11 0.54
N PHE A 102 8.12 10.95 1.06
CA PHE A 102 6.81 10.36 0.84
C PHE A 102 5.89 10.59 2.02
N TYR A 103 4.80 11.35 1.82
CA TYR A 103 3.85 11.63 2.89
C TYR A 103 2.88 10.47 3.09
N THR A 104 2.87 9.91 4.31
CA THR A 104 1.97 8.82 4.70
C THR A 104 0.90 9.30 5.65
N GLY A 105 -0.32 8.81 5.49
CA GLY A 105 -1.41 9.05 6.43
C GLY A 105 -1.10 8.41 7.78
N GLY A 106 -0.80 9.22 8.78
CA GLY A 106 -0.69 8.77 10.16
C GLY A 106 -2.07 8.53 10.76
N THR A 107 -2.19 7.51 11.62
CA THR A 107 -3.45 7.23 12.34
C THR A 107 -3.71 8.18 13.50
N THR A 108 -2.72 8.97 13.86
CA THR A 108 -2.73 9.83 15.05
C THR A 108 -2.71 11.33 14.73
N GLY A 109 -2.91 11.75 13.46
CA GLY A 109 -2.87 13.18 13.14
C GLY A 109 -2.44 13.49 11.71
N LYS A 110 -1.66 14.57 11.54
CA LYS A 110 -1.13 15.03 10.25
C LYS A 110 -0.22 13.98 9.61
N SER A 111 -0.22 13.90 8.29
CA SER A 111 0.69 13.01 7.54
C SER A 111 2.16 13.30 7.84
N LYS A 112 2.99 12.27 7.71
CA LYS A 112 4.44 12.33 8.00
C LYS A 112 5.21 12.11 6.71
N GLY A 113 6.22 12.95 6.46
CA GLY A 113 7.14 12.76 5.34
C GLY A 113 8.19 11.69 5.67
N VAL A 114 8.10 10.55 5.02
CA VAL A 114 9.09 9.46 5.13
C VAL A 114 10.30 9.80 4.27
N MET A 115 11.48 9.86 4.88
CA MET A 115 12.74 10.20 4.22
C MET A 115 13.39 8.96 3.60
N LEU A 116 13.41 8.91 2.27
CA LEU A 116 14.04 7.82 1.50
C LEU A 116 15.27 8.34 0.75
N SER A 117 16.43 7.75 1.06
CA SER A 117 17.69 8.05 0.37
C SER A 117 17.81 7.31 -0.96
N HIS A 118 18.82 7.68 -1.78
CA HIS A 118 19.19 6.89 -2.97
C HIS A 118 19.47 5.44 -2.61
N ARG A 119 20.21 5.18 -1.52
CA ARG A 119 20.50 3.84 -1.03
C ARG A 119 19.22 3.04 -0.75
N ASN A 120 18.23 3.65 -0.08
CA ASN A 120 16.99 2.98 0.25
C ASN A 120 16.23 2.56 -1.02
N LEU A 121 16.07 3.46 -2.00
CA LEU A 121 15.36 3.19 -3.24
C LEU A 121 16.08 2.16 -4.12
N ILE A 122 17.41 2.24 -4.19
CA ILE A 122 18.23 1.27 -4.97
C ILE A 122 18.19 -0.11 -4.32
N ALA A 123 18.34 -0.21 -2.99
CA ALA A 123 18.20 -1.48 -2.28
C ALA A 123 16.83 -2.12 -2.56
N ASN A 124 15.77 -1.34 -2.49
CA ASN A 124 14.43 -1.82 -2.80
C ASN A 124 14.27 -2.25 -4.27
N THR A 125 14.90 -1.55 -5.19
CA THR A 125 14.95 -1.95 -6.61
C THR A 125 15.54 -3.35 -6.76
N PHE A 126 16.63 -3.66 -6.06
CA PHE A 126 17.22 -5.01 -6.07
C PHE A 126 16.31 -6.05 -5.40
N HIS A 127 15.58 -5.68 -4.34
CA HIS A 127 14.57 -6.58 -3.75
C HIS A 127 13.54 -7.01 -4.80
N TRP A 128 13.03 -6.05 -5.61
CA TRP A 128 12.13 -6.36 -6.71
C TRP A 128 12.77 -7.26 -7.77
N LEU A 129 13.95 -6.91 -8.26
CA LEU A 129 14.61 -7.63 -9.34
C LEU A 129 14.99 -9.08 -8.97
N VAL A 130 15.33 -9.33 -7.71
CA VAL A 130 15.66 -10.68 -7.25
C VAL A 130 14.40 -11.51 -6.98
N SER A 131 13.36 -10.89 -6.42
CA SER A 131 12.14 -11.58 -6.02
C SER A 131 11.13 -11.75 -7.17
N VAL A 132 11.08 -10.79 -8.09
CA VAL A 132 10.22 -10.76 -9.27
C VAL A 132 11.10 -10.44 -10.48
N PRO A 133 11.75 -11.46 -11.07
CA PRO A 133 12.70 -11.26 -12.16
C PRO A 133 12.09 -10.51 -13.34
N LYS A 134 12.74 -9.44 -13.75
CA LYS A 134 12.36 -8.57 -14.86
C LYS A 134 13.25 -8.77 -16.07
N LYS A 135 12.72 -8.46 -17.26
CA LYS A 135 13.42 -8.55 -18.55
C LYS A 135 13.22 -7.26 -19.33
N GLU A 136 14.11 -7.01 -20.30
CA GLU A 136 14.03 -5.85 -21.20
C GLU A 136 12.74 -5.82 -22.02
N GLU A 137 12.24 -6.99 -22.43
CA GLU A 137 10.99 -7.09 -23.17
C GLU A 137 9.72 -6.96 -22.33
N ASP A 138 9.84 -6.73 -21.00
CA ASP A 138 8.68 -6.59 -20.14
C ASP A 138 7.94 -5.27 -20.40
N ILE A 139 6.61 -5.40 -20.48
CA ILE A 139 5.71 -4.27 -20.61
C ILE A 139 4.84 -4.22 -19.36
N VAL A 140 5.07 -3.21 -18.54
CA VAL A 140 4.41 -3.06 -17.23
C VAL A 140 3.25 -2.09 -17.33
N LEU A 141 2.05 -2.52 -16.90
CA LEU A 141 0.92 -1.62 -16.67
C LEU A 141 1.06 -0.94 -15.31
N VAL A 142 1.24 0.38 -15.30
CA VAL A 142 1.24 1.22 -14.10
C VAL A 142 -0.19 1.63 -13.80
N MET A 143 -0.93 0.80 -13.05
CA MET A 143 -2.31 1.08 -12.63
C MET A 143 -2.42 1.54 -11.16
N ALA A 144 -1.48 1.14 -10.30
CA ALA A 144 -1.39 1.66 -8.94
C ALA A 144 -0.94 3.14 -8.96
N PRO A 145 -1.46 3.98 -8.04
CA PRO A 145 -1.08 5.39 -8.01
C PRO A 145 0.41 5.60 -7.76
N LEU A 146 1.07 6.39 -8.61
CA LEU A 146 2.49 6.70 -8.49
C LEU A 146 2.83 7.57 -7.28
N PHE A 147 1.89 8.35 -6.75
CA PHE A 147 2.13 9.10 -5.52
C PHE A 147 2.33 8.22 -4.28
N HIS A 148 2.04 6.93 -4.38
CA HIS A 148 2.26 5.95 -3.31
C HIS A 148 3.53 5.14 -3.58
N ALA A 149 4.32 4.88 -2.52
CA ALA A 149 5.59 4.17 -2.64
C ALA A 149 5.46 2.77 -3.31
N ALA A 150 4.34 2.08 -3.10
CA ALA A 150 4.07 0.81 -3.77
C ALA A 150 4.00 0.93 -5.30
N GLY A 151 3.49 2.05 -5.83
CA GLY A 151 3.45 2.31 -7.27
C GLY A 151 4.84 2.62 -7.85
N SER A 152 5.71 3.31 -7.09
CA SER A 152 7.02 3.73 -7.57
C SER A 152 8.06 2.61 -7.59
N GLY A 153 8.05 1.69 -6.62
CA GLY A 153 9.08 0.64 -6.51
C GLY A 153 9.17 -0.26 -7.73
N GLY A 154 8.04 -0.75 -8.23
CA GLY A 154 7.99 -1.56 -9.45
C GLY A 154 8.40 -0.79 -10.71
N VAL A 155 8.10 0.52 -10.77
CA VAL A 155 8.50 1.40 -11.88
C VAL A 155 10.02 1.53 -11.98
N ILE A 156 10.70 1.81 -10.86
CA ILE A 156 12.17 1.96 -10.84
C ILE A 156 12.84 0.63 -11.24
N ALA A 157 12.34 -0.51 -10.75
CA ALA A 157 12.86 -1.82 -11.13
C ALA A 157 12.72 -2.10 -12.64
N ASN A 158 11.61 -1.71 -13.26
CA ASN A 158 11.40 -1.87 -14.69
C ASN A 158 12.28 -0.92 -15.53
N ILE A 159 12.55 0.30 -15.05
CA ILE A 159 13.54 1.21 -15.68
C ILE A 159 14.93 0.59 -15.66
N TRP A 160 15.32 -0.03 -14.55
CA TRP A 160 16.63 -0.66 -14.40
C TRP A 160 16.90 -1.75 -15.44
N THR A 161 15.87 -2.45 -15.86
CA THR A 161 15.94 -3.49 -16.90
C THR A 161 15.58 -2.99 -18.30
N LEU A 162 15.40 -1.68 -18.49
CA LEU A 162 15.04 -1.04 -19.76
C LEU A 162 13.66 -1.45 -20.30
N GLY A 163 12.78 -1.96 -19.43
CA GLY A 163 11.44 -2.38 -19.82
C GLY A 163 10.50 -1.20 -20.15
N THR A 164 9.41 -1.51 -20.80
CA THR A 164 8.40 -0.52 -21.22
C THR A 164 7.35 -0.29 -20.15
N HIS A 165 6.87 0.95 -20.00
CA HIS A 165 5.74 1.30 -19.16
C HIS A 165 4.54 1.72 -20.00
N VAL A 166 3.36 1.22 -19.64
CA VAL A 166 2.07 1.72 -20.07
C VAL A 166 1.36 2.29 -18.83
N THR A 167 0.99 3.56 -18.87
CA THR A 167 0.40 4.24 -17.71
C THR A 167 -1.10 4.34 -17.82
N LEU A 168 -1.82 4.03 -16.74
CA LEU A 168 -3.25 4.28 -16.58
C LEU A 168 -3.41 5.47 -15.63
N ALA A 169 -3.88 6.59 -16.15
CA ALA A 169 -3.94 7.86 -15.41
C ALA A 169 -4.78 7.75 -14.14
N VAL A 170 -5.95 7.13 -14.23
CA VAL A 170 -6.85 6.81 -13.12
C VAL A 170 -7.35 5.39 -13.31
N PHE A 171 -7.33 4.60 -12.25
CA PHE A 171 -7.76 3.20 -12.32
C PHE A 171 -9.24 3.08 -12.71
N ASP A 172 -9.47 2.31 -13.77
CA ASP A 172 -10.76 1.81 -14.23
C ASP A 172 -10.55 0.37 -14.72
N PRO A 173 -11.31 -0.63 -14.22
CA PRO A 173 -11.05 -2.03 -14.51
C PRO A 173 -11.21 -2.39 -15.98
N LYS A 174 -12.18 -1.78 -16.68
CA LYS A 174 -12.39 -2.00 -18.10
C LYS A 174 -11.19 -1.49 -18.91
N THR A 175 -10.80 -0.24 -18.67
CA THR A 175 -9.66 0.39 -19.36
C THR A 175 -8.35 -0.33 -19.05
N ALA A 176 -8.14 -0.80 -17.82
CA ALA A 176 -6.96 -1.59 -17.45
C ALA A 176 -6.87 -2.87 -18.30
N LEU A 177 -7.97 -3.63 -18.42
CA LEU A 177 -8.02 -4.85 -19.22
C LEU A 177 -7.87 -4.60 -20.71
N ASP A 178 -8.46 -3.53 -21.23
CA ASP A 178 -8.33 -3.12 -22.63
C ASP A 178 -6.87 -2.76 -22.96
N LEU A 179 -6.15 -2.04 -22.05
CA LEU A 179 -4.72 -1.76 -22.18
C LEU A 179 -3.87 -3.04 -22.11
N ILE A 180 -4.18 -3.96 -21.19
CA ILE A 180 -3.47 -5.24 -21.08
C ILE A 180 -3.55 -6.00 -22.40
N ALA A 181 -4.73 -6.11 -22.97
CA ALA A 181 -4.93 -6.81 -24.24
C ALA A 181 -4.31 -6.08 -25.44
N GLN A 182 -4.42 -4.74 -25.49
CA GLN A 182 -3.96 -3.92 -26.61
C GLN A 182 -2.43 -3.84 -26.69
N HIS A 183 -1.76 -3.67 -25.55
CA HIS A 183 -0.31 -3.45 -25.50
C HIS A 183 0.49 -4.71 -25.16
N GLY A 184 -0.16 -5.85 -24.97
CA GLY A 184 0.52 -7.09 -24.62
C GLY A 184 1.25 -7.01 -23.27
N ILE A 185 0.60 -6.37 -22.29
CA ILE A 185 1.16 -6.21 -20.95
C ILE A 185 1.59 -7.56 -20.38
N THR A 186 2.78 -7.58 -19.79
CA THR A 186 3.37 -8.78 -19.19
C THR A 186 3.22 -8.80 -17.68
N ASP A 187 3.22 -7.63 -17.05
CA ASP A 187 3.25 -7.49 -15.61
C ASP A 187 2.40 -6.30 -15.13
N SER A 188 1.81 -6.44 -13.96
CA SER A 188 1.17 -5.31 -13.27
C SER A 188 1.19 -5.50 -11.77
N LEU A 189 1.00 -4.41 -11.04
CA LEU A 189 0.81 -4.39 -9.60
C LEU A 189 -0.43 -3.58 -9.26
N GLY A 190 -1.25 -4.13 -8.37
CA GLY A 190 -2.41 -3.44 -7.82
C GLY A 190 -2.63 -3.73 -6.35
N VAL A 191 -3.59 -3.05 -5.74
CA VAL A 191 -4.08 -3.42 -4.41
C VAL A 191 -5.20 -4.46 -4.53
N PRO A 192 -5.54 -5.21 -3.47
CA PRO A 192 -6.57 -6.26 -3.52
C PRO A 192 -7.90 -5.84 -4.14
N THR A 193 -8.35 -4.61 -3.88
CA THR A 193 -9.58 -4.07 -4.48
C THR A 193 -9.50 -3.86 -5.98
N MET A 194 -8.31 -3.52 -6.50
CA MET A 194 -8.09 -3.43 -7.95
C MET A 194 -8.10 -4.81 -8.59
N LEU A 195 -7.45 -5.81 -7.95
CA LEU A 195 -7.47 -7.19 -8.42
C LEU A 195 -8.89 -7.75 -8.47
N ALA A 196 -9.68 -7.53 -7.41
CA ALA A 196 -11.08 -7.94 -7.38
C ALA A 196 -11.87 -7.34 -8.56
N ALA A 197 -11.69 -6.04 -8.84
CA ALA A 197 -12.41 -5.34 -9.90
C ALA A 197 -12.02 -5.82 -11.30
N ILE A 198 -10.72 -5.99 -11.59
CA ILE A 198 -10.27 -6.49 -12.90
C ILE A 198 -10.64 -7.97 -13.09
N ALA A 199 -10.60 -8.78 -12.04
CA ALA A 199 -11.02 -10.18 -12.11
C ALA A 199 -12.51 -10.31 -12.42
N GLU A 200 -13.35 -9.53 -11.74
CA GLU A 200 -14.79 -9.50 -11.99
C GLU A 200 -15.12 -9.08 -13.43
N GLU A 201 -14.54 -7.96 -13.89
CA GLU A 201 -14.74 -7.47 -15.24
C GLU A 201 -14.25 -8.47 -16.30
N GLN A 202 -13.11 -9.14 -16.07
CA GLN A 202 -12.57 -10.15 -16.98
C GLN A 202 -13.46 -11.39 -17.05
N LEU A 203 -14.03 -11.84 -15.94
CA LEU A 203 -14.94 -12.98 -15.89
C LEU A 203 -16.28 -12.69 -16.58
N ILE A 204 -16.79 -11.46 -16.50
CA ILE A 204 -18.04 -11.04 -17.13
C ILE A 204 -17.85 -10.74 -18.61
N ARG A 205 -16.76 -10.07 -18.97
CA ARG A 205 -16.43 -9.64 -20.34
C ARG A 205 -15.00 -10.02 -20.67
N PRO A 206 -14.75 -11.27 -21.05
CA PRO A 206 -13.40 -11.78 -21.29
C PRO A 206 -12.69 -11.04 -22.43
N ARG A 207 -11.43 -10.66 -22.19
CA ARG A 207 -10.46 -10.24 -23.20
C ARG A 207 -9.45 -11.36 -23.41
N LYS A 208 -8.85 -11.40 -24.60
CA LYS A 208 -7.72 -12.28 -24.85
C LYS A 208 -6.48 -11.68 -24.21
N ILE A 209 -6.06 -12.25 -23.06
CA ILE A 209 -4.92 -11.80 -22.26
C ILE A 209 -3.97 -12.99 -22.10
N ASP A 210 -3.11 -13.19 -23.12
CA ASP A 210 -2.16 -14.31 -23.16
C ASP A 210 -0.74 -13.89 -22.70
N THR A 211 -0.48 -12.60 -22.57
CA THR A 211 0.86 -12.04 -22.28
C THR A 211 1.09 -11.76 -20.82
N LEU A 212 0.04 -11.61 -20.02
CA LEU A 212 0.14 -11.30 -18.59
C LEU A 212 0.73 -12.50 -17.83
N ARG A 213 1.96 -12.34 -17.37
CA ARG A 213 2.73 -13.36 -16.66
C ARG A 213 2.74 -13.17 -15.16
N THR A 214 2.71 -11.91 -14.73
CA THR A 214 2.83 -11.55 -13.32
C THR A 214 1.75 -10.55 -12.94
N LEU A 215 1.03 -10.85 -11.89
CA LEU A 215 0.09 -9.96 -11.26
C LEU A 215 0.40 -9.89 -9.76
N ALA A 216 1.12 -8.84 -9.37
CA ALA A 216 1.49 -8.61 -7.99
C ALA A 216 0.39 -7.82 -7.25
N HIS A 217 0.27 -8.05 -5.96
CA HIS A 217 -0.60 -7.27 -5.09
C HIS A 217 0.03 -7.06 -3.71
N GLY A 218 -0.47 -6.05 -3.01
CA GLY A 218 0.00 -5.73 -1.66
C GLY A 218 -0.64 -4.46 -1.11
N GLY A 219 -0.08 -3.95 -0.01
CA GLY A 219 -0.56 -2.74 0.66
C GLY A 219 -1.71 -2.97 1.63
N SER A 220 -2.42 -4.09 1.53
CA SER A 220 -3.40 -4.58 2.51
C SER A 220 -3.58 -6.09 2.36
N PRO A 221 -4.09 -6.78 3.41
CA PRO A 221 -4.44 -8.20 3.28
C PRO A 221 -5.43 -8.45 2.15
N ILE A 222 -5.31 -9.61 1.50
CA ILE A 222 -6.22 -10.07 0.46
C ILE A 222 -7.02 -11.28 0.96
N ALA A 223 -8.34 -11.28 0.72
CA ALA A 223 -9.15 -12.43 1.04
C ALA A 223 -8.90 -13.58 0.05
N THR A 224 -8.86 -14.81 0.55
CA THR A 224 -8.62 -16.02 -0.25
C THR A 224 -9.58 -16.16 -1.43
N GLU A 225 -10.82 -15.73 -1.27
CA GLU A 225 -11.83 -15.75 -2.35
C GLU A 225 -11.48 -14.78 -3.50
N ILE A 226 -10.89 -13.62 -3.19
CA ILE A 226 -10.40 -12.69 -4.22
C ILE A 226 -9.27 -13.34 -5.02
N LEU A 227 -8.34 -14.03 -4.36
CA LEU A 227 -7.27 -14.79 -5.02
C LEU A 227 -7.80 -15.86 -5.95
N ARG A 228 -8.80 -16.67 -5.50
CA ARG A 228 -9.43 -17.69 -6.36
C ARG A 228 -10.06 -17.10 -7.62
N ARG A 229 -10.78 -15.99 -7.46
CA ARG A 229 -11.41 -15.30 -8.60
C ARG A 229 -10.37 -14.68 -9.52
N THR A 230 -9.32 -14.08 -8.96
CA THR A 230 -8.21 -13.52 -9.74
C THR A 230 -7.50 -14.61 -10.54
N HIS A 231 -7.18 -15.74 -9.93
CA HIS A 231 -6.57 -16.87 -10.63
C HIS A 231 -7.51 -17.44 -11.71
N SER A 232 -8.81 -17.51 -11.45
CA SER A 232 -9.80 -17.97 -12.44
C SER A 232 -9.90 -17.02 -13.63
N ALA A 233 -9.75 -15.71 -13.41
CA ALA A 233 -9.77 -14.69 -14.46
C ALA A 233 -8.47 -14.64 -15.28
N PHE A 234 -7.33 -14.95 -14.64
CA PHE A 234 -5.98 -14.89 -15.22
C PHE A 234 -5.18 -16.17 -14.95
N PRO A 235 -5.60 -17.32 -15.51
CA PRO A 235 -5.02 -18.63 -15.14
C PRO A 235 -3.54 -18.80 -15.56
N ALA A 236 -3.04 -17.98 -16.48
CA ALA A 236 -1.66 -18.01 -16.93
C ALA A 236 -0.73 -17.09 -16.10
N ALA A 237 -1.30 -16.19 -15.30
CA ALA A 237 -0.53 -15.26 -14.51
C ALA A 237 -0.09 -15.87 -13.17
N GLU A 238 1.17 -15.66 -12.82
CA GLU A 238 1.67 -15.87 -11.46
C GLU A 238 1.12 -14.76 -10.56
N LEU A 239 0.46 -15.15 -9.46
CA LEU A 239 0.05 -14.21 -8.42
C LEU A 239 1.18 -14.09 -7.41
N ILE A 240 1.51 -12.85 -7.05
CA ILE A 240 2.60 -12.53 -6.13
C ILE A 240 2.08 -11.58 -5.06
N GLU A 241 2.16 -11.99 -3.80
CA GLU A 241 1.92 -11.09 -2.69
C GLU A 241 3.22 -10.37 -2.29
N VAL A 242 3.10 -9.07 -2.04
CA VAL A 242 4.19 -8.23 -1.55
C VAL A 242 3.77 -7.48 -0.29
N TYR A 243 4.56 -7.61 0.77
CA TYR A 243 4.35 -6.86 2.00
C TYR A 243 5.47 -5.86 2.22
N GLY A 244 5.09 -4.75 2.82
CA GLY A 244 5.98 -3.70 3.27
C GLY A 244 5.25 -2.41 3.60
N ALA A 245 6.03 -1.35 3.80
CA ALA A 245 5.56 -0.03 4.18
C ALA A 245 6.35 1.04 3.45
N THR A 246 5.85 2.26 3.38
CA THR A 246 6.61 3.39 2.82
C THR A 246 7.97 3.54 3.50
N GLU A 247 8.01 3.31 4.81
CA GLU A 247 9.20 3.30 5.65
C GLU A 247 10.23 2.21 5.28
N LEU A 248 9.84 1.27 4.41
CA LEU A 248 10.67 0.16 3.88
C LEU A 248 10.93 0.29 2.37
N SER A 249 10.58 1.40 1.73
CA SER A 249 10.92 1.83 0.35
C SER A 249 10.31 1.09 -0.86
N PRO A 250 9.20 0.34 -0.85
CA PRO A 250 8.34 -0.14 0.21
C PRO A 250 8.44 -1.64 0.51
N LEU A 251 9.17 -2.46 -0.27
CA LEU A 251 9.10 -3.93 -0.27
C LEU A 251 10.00 -4.57 0.79
N CYS A 252 9.45 -5.50 1.57
CA CYS A 252 10.26 -6.25 2.51
C CYS A 252 10.06 -7.78 2.49
N THR A 253 8.86 -8.28 2.15
CA THR A 253 8.66 -9.72 1.92
C THR A 253 7.95 -9.98 0.60
N VAL A 254 8.11 -11.19 0.06
CA VAL A 254 7.46 -11.65 -1.18
C VAL A 254 7.00 -13.09 -1.05
N LEU A 255 5.77 -13.36 -1.46
CA LEU A 255 5.21 -14.68 -1.66
C LEU A 255 4.97 -14.92 -3.15
N ASN A 256 5.82 -15.70 -3.77
CA ASN A 256 5.69 -16.09 -5.18
C ASN A 256 4.74 -17.28 -5.33
N ASN A 257 4.15 -17.43 -6.51
CA ASN A 257 3.26 -18.54 -6.88
C ASN A 257 2.08 -18.72 -5.91
N GLU A 258 1.53 -17.63 -5.41
CA GLU A 258 0.47 -17.64 -4.42
C GLU A 258 -0.77 -18.42 -4.88
N GLN A 259 -1.07 -18.41 -6.19
CA GLN A 259 -2.17 -19.19 -6.77
C GLN A 259 -2.08 -20.70 -6.49
N ASN A 260 -0.87 -21.24 -6.33
CA ASN A 260 -0.65 -22.64 -6.00
C ASN A 260 -0.79 -22.93 -4.49
N LEU A 261 -0.84 -21.88 -3.68
CA LEU A 261 -0.87 -21.94 -2.21
C LEU A 261 -2.26 -21.67 -1.64
N ILE A 262 -3.25 -21.31 -2.46
CA ILE A 262 -4.61 -20.89 -2.03
C ILE A 262 -5.28 -21.88 -1.04
N ASN A 263 -4.99 -23.17 -1.17
CA ASN A 263 -5.52 -24.22 -0.28
C ASN A 263 -4.50 -24.77 0.71
N SER A 264 -3.35 -24.10 0.87
CA SER A 264 -2.30 -24.49 1.81
C SER A 264 -2.30 -23.57 3.06
N PRO A 265 -1.63 -23.96 4.15
CA PRO A 265 -1.41 -23.08 5.29
C PRO A 265 -0.70 -21.76 4.93
N LEU A 266 0.07 -21.75 3.84
CA LEU A 266 0.81 -20.57 3.36
C LEU A 266 -0.07 -19.54 2.64
N ALA A 267 -1.33 -19.84 2.35
CA ALA A 267 -2.26 -18.92 1.69
C ALA A 267 -2.48 -17.59 2.45
N ARG A 268 -2.08 -17.53 3.72
CA ARG A 268 -2.20 -16.35 4.58
C ARG A 268 -0.84 -15.73 4.92
N SER A 269 0.23 -16.26 4.35
CA SER A 269 1.58 -15.70 4.54
C SER A 269 1.81 -14.55 3.60
N CYS A 270 2.45 -13.49 4.07
CA CYS A 270 2.99 -12.44 3.20
C CYS A 270 4.38 -12.77 2.63
N GLY A 271 4.78 -14.04 2.70
CA GLY A 271 6.00 -14.54 2.10
C GLY A 271 7.21 -14.54 3.03
N ARG A 272 8.38 -14.52 2.42
CA ARG A 272 9.68 -14.51 3.11
C ARG A 272 10.38 -13.17 2.94
N PRO A 273 11.31 -12.83 3.85
CA PRO A 273 12.14 -11.64 3.70
C PRO A 273 12.85 -11.62 2.34
N THR A 274 12.84 -10.46 1.69
CA THR A 274 13.64 -10.24 0.47
C THR A 274 15.13 -10.21 0.79
N VAL A 275 15.97 -10.42 -0.21
CA VAL A 275 17.43 -10.43 -0.06
C VAL A 275 17.90 -9.13 0.61
N GLY A 276 18.65 -9.25 1.71
CA GLY A 276 19.18 -8.11 2.45
C GLY A 276 18.23 -7.51 3.50
N ASN A 277 17.03 -8.08 3.66
CA ASN A 277 16.15 -7.80 4.79
C ASN A 277 16.26 -8.90 5.85
N GLU A 278 16.35 -8.48 7.10
CA GLU A 278 16.21 -9.33 8.27
C GLU A 278 14.90 -8.97 8.97
N ILE A 279 14.08 -9.97 9.26
CA ILE A 279 12.81 -9.80 9.97
C ILE A 279 12.88 -10.60 11.27
N GLU A 280 12.52 -9.94 12.37
CA GLU A 280 12.37 -10.53 13.68
C GLU A 280 10.94 -10.29 14.19
N ILE A 281 10.44 -11.22 14.98
CA ILE A 281 9.19 -11.06 15.72
C ILE A 281 9.54 -10.80 17.17
N LEU A 282 9.24 -9.60 17.66
CA LEU A 282 9.67 -9.16 18.99
C LEU A 282 8.49 -8.97 19.94
N ASP A 283 8.73 -9.27 21.23
CA ASP A 283 7.83 -8.88 22.30
C ASP A 283 7.92 -7.35 22.60
N PRO A 284 7.02 -6.77 23.42
CA PRO A 284 7.10 -5.37 23.79
C PRO A 284 8.39 -4.95 24.52
N SER A 285 9.12 -5.91 25.07
CA SER A 285 10.42 -5.70 25.75
C SER A 285 11.61 -5.76 24.79
N GLY A 286 11.37 -6.10 23.52
CA GLY A 286 12.38 -6.23 22.47
C GLY A 286 13.11 -7.57 22.43
N HIS A 287 12.57 -8.62 23.06
CA HIS A 287 13.12 -9.97 22.95
C HIS A 287 12.52 -10.69 21.75
N THR A 288 13.37 -11.42 21.02
CA THR A 288 12.93 -12.28 19.91
C THR A 288 12.07 -13.42 20.40
N LEU A 289 10.89 -13.56 19.80
CA LEU A 289 9.93 -14.63 20.08
C LEU A 289 10.27 -15.91 19.31
N LEU A 290 9.75 -17.04 19.79
CA LEU A 290 9.90 -18.33 19.11
C LEU A 290 8.99 -18.41 17.88
N SER A 291 9.32 -19.34 16.98
CA SER A 291 8.48 -19.65 15.81
C SER A 291 7.03 -19.90 16.20
N GLY A 292 6.09 -19.23 15.51
CA GLY A 292 4.65 -19.31 15.74
C GLY A 292 4.11 -18.40 16.84
N GLU A 293 4.96 -17.76 17.65
CA GLU A 293 4.53 -16.78 18.65
C GLU A 293 4.25 -15.41 18.01
N ILE A 294 3.18 -14.75 18.43
CA ILE A 294 2.75 -13.47 17.88
C ILE A 294 3.44 -12.32 18.62
N GLY A 295 4.09 -11.45 17.86
CA GLY A 295 4.70 -10.21 18.33
C GLY A 295 4.73 -9.14 17.26
N GLU A 296 5.46 -8.06 17.49
CA GLU A 296 5.62 -7.01 16.50
C GLU A 296 6.66 -7.42 15.44
N VAL A 297 6.30 -7.19 14.17
CA VAL A 297 7.21 -7.40 13.05
C VAL A 297 8.23 -6.27 13.01
N VAL A 298 9.51 -6.60 13.14
CA VAL A 298 10.62 -5.65 13.14
C VAL A 298 11.56 -5.95 11.98
N VAL A 299 11.94 -4.92 11.22
CA VAL A 299 12.69 -5.08 9.97
C VAL A 299 14.00 -4.32 10.03
N ARG A 300 15.09 -4.98 9.62
CA ARG A 300 16.42 -4.41 9.35
C ARG A 300 16.75 -4.56 7.88
N GLY A 301 17.33 -3.53 7.28
CA GLY A 301 17.74 -3.60 5.86
C GLY A 301 18.19 -2.24 5.32
N ALA A 302 18.84 -2.29 4.17
CA ALA A 302 19.30 -1.08 3.48
C ALA A 302 18.14 -0.23 2.91
N ASN A 303 16.95 -0.80 2.81
CA ASN A 303 15.71 -0.15 2.37
C ASN A 303 14.95 0.56 3.51
N VAL A 304 15.38 0.41 4.77
CA VAL A 304 14.78 1.10 5.91
C VAL A 304 15.03 2.60 5.80
N MET A 305 13.97 3.41 5.96
CA MET A 305 14.00 4.87 5.87
C MET A 305 15.05 5.52 6.76
N GLN A 306 15.43 6.76 6.48
CA GLN A 306 16.27 7.55 7.36
C GLN A 306 15.50 8.12 8.58
N GLY A 307 14.16 8.18 8.50
CA GLY A 307 13.29 8.70 9.55
C GLY A 307 12.14 9.52 8.96
N TYR A 308 11.40 10.19 9.86
CA TYR A 308 10.36 11.14 9.47
C TYR A 308 10.88 12.56 9.45
N TRP A 309 10.60 13.28 8.36
CA TRP A 309 11.02 14.66 8.14
C TRP A 309 10.56 15.58 9.27
N ASN A 310 11.52 16.28 9.90
CA ASN A 310 11.29 17.19 11.04
C ASN A 310 10.49 16.57 12.20
N LYS A 311 10.56 15.24 12.40
CA LYS A 311 9.83 14.53 13.46
C LYS A 311 10.76 13.57 14.24
N PRO A 312 11.78 14.09 14.96
CA PRO A 312 12.78 13.24 15.63
C PRO A 312 12.17 12.31 16.68
N GLU A 313 11.20 12.77 17.46
CA GLU A 313 10.55 11.95 18.49
C GLU A 313 9.75 10.80 17.89
N GLN A 314 9.01 11.07 16.80
CA GLN A 314 8.25 10.02 16.08
C GLN A 314 9.18 9.06 15.35
N THR A 315 10.32 9.54 14.89
CA THR A 315 11.37 8.69 14.32
C THR A 315 11.94 7.74 15.37
N ALA A 316 12.32 8.26 16.54
CA ALA A 316 12.86 7.45 17.63
C ALA A 316 11.85 6.44 18.19
N ALA A 317 10.55 6.70 18.07
CA ALA A 317 9.52 5.76 18.48
C ALA A 317 9.48 4.49 17.63
N VAL A 318 9.85 4.57 16.35
CA VAL A 318 9.76 3.46 15.38
C VAL A 318 11.11 2.98 14.85
N LEU A 319 12.15 3.79 14.91
CA LEU A 319 13.52 3.38 14.54
C LEU A 319 14.34 3.19 15.82
N LYS A 320 14.61 1.93 16.16
CA LYS A 320 15.37 1.55 17.36
C LYS A 320 16.53 0.64 16.94
N ASP A 321 17.74 0.97 17.31
CA ASP A 321 18.96 0.19 17.02
C ASP A 321 19.11 -0.19 15.54
N GLY A 322 18.75 0.74 14.63
CA GLY A 322 18.80 0.54 13.18
C GLY A 322 17.71 -0.38 12.60
N ALA A 323 16.72 -0.76 13.41
CA ALA A 323 15.55 -1.52 13.00
C ALA A 323 14.30 -0.67 12.95
N TYR A 324 13.43 -0.94 12.00
CA TYR A 324 12.10 -0.36 11.90
C TYR A 324 11.06 -1.25 12.56
N TRP A 325 10.40 -0.71 13.59
CA TRP A 325 9.25 -1.30 14.28
C TRP A 325 8.00 -0.92 13.52
N THR A 326 7.39 -1.90 12.87
CA THR A 326 6.35 -1.65 11.85
C THR A 326 5.01 -1.26 12.43
N GLY A 327 4.74 -1.63 13.68
CA GLY A 327 3.41 -1.56 14.29
C GLY A 327 2.46 -2.64 13.76
N ASP A 328 2.92 -3.56 12.91
CA ASP A 328 2.16 -4.71 12.46
C ASP A 328 2.47 -5.91 13.37
N LEU A 329 1.43 -6.63 13.81
CA LEU A 329 1.56 -7.85 14.57
C LEU A 329 1.59 -9.06 13.64
N GLY A 330 2.47 -10.00 13.93
CA GLY A 330 2.63 -11.20 13.12
C GLY A 330 3.42 -12.28 13.84
N TYR A 331 3.60 -13.37 13.15
CA TYR A 331 4.51 -14.46 13.57
C TYR A 331 5.30 -14.94 12.36
N MET A 332 6.37 -15.66 12.62
CA MET A 332 7.18 -16.34 11.60
C MET A 332 7.16 -17.84 11.87
N ASP A 333 7.00 -18.64 10.83
CA ASP A 333 7.10 -20.10 10.95
C ASP A 333 8.54 -20.61 10.89
N ASP A 334 8.73 -21.92 11.12
CA ASP A 334 10.06 -22.57 11.10
C ASP A 334 10.72 -22.54 9.71
N GLN A 335 9.97 -22.23 8.66
CA GLN A 335 10.47 -22.11 7.31
C GLN A 335 10.80 -20.65 6.92
N GLY A 336 10.56 -19.70 7.84
CA GLY A 336 10.80 -18.26 7.63
C GLY A 336 9.70 -17.54 6.86
N TYR A 337 8.51 -18.13 6.76
CA TYR A 337 7.36 -17.40 6.24
C TYR A 337 6.77 -16.50 7.32
N VAL A 338 6.49 -15.25 6.94
CA VAL A 338 5.88 -14.24 7.81
C VAL A 338 4.37 -14.23 7.61
N PHE A 339 3.65 -14.19 8.71
CA PHE A 339 2.18 -14.12 8.73
C PHE A 339 1.76 -12.88 9.51
N LEU A 340 1.07 -11.97 8.86
CA LEU A 340 0.50 -10.81 9.52
C LEU A 340 -0.86 -11.17 10.10
N VAL A 341 -1.10 -10.80 11.35
CA VAL A 341 -2.36 -11.06 12.02
C VAL A 341 -3.23 -9.80 12.13
N ASP A 342 -2.65 -8.67 12.48
CA ASP A 342 -3.34 -7.36 12.50
C ASP A 342 -2.34 -6.22 12.70
N ARG A 343 -2.84 -4.99 12.75
CA ARG A 343 -2.11 -3.87 13.33
C ARG A 343 -2.32 -3.81 14.82
N SER A 344 -1.26 -3.53 15.57
CA SER A 344 -1.30 -3.39 17.03
C SER A 344 -2.46 -2.49 17.51
N LYS A 345 -2.69 -1.37 16.81
CA LYS A 345 -3.74 -0.39 17.11
C LYS A 345 -5.14 -0.75 16.61
N ASP A 346 -5.29 -1.68 15.69
CA ASP A 346 -6.57 -2.10 15.11
C ASP A 346 -7.09 -3.38 15.78
N MET A 347 -6.22 -4.13 16.46
CA MET A 347 -6.59 -5.29 17.27
C MET A 347 -7.66 -4.93 18.30
N ILE A 348 -8.69 -5.77 18.42
CA ILE A 348 -9.81 -5.57 19.32
C ILE A 348 -9.54 -6.36 20.60
N VAL A 349 -9.66 -5.71 21.76
CA VAL A 349 -9.53 -6.39 23.05
C VAL A 349 -10.91 -6.52 23.69
N THR A 350 -11.48 -7.71 23.61
CA THR A 350 -12.81 -8.00 24.12
C THR A 350 -12.75 -9.00 25.26
N GLY A 351 -13.11 -8.57 26.49
CA GLY A 351 -13.10 -9.43 27.66
C GLY A 351 -11.71 -10.01 28.02
N GLY A 352 -10.64 -9.32 27.64
CA GLY A 352 -9.27 -9.78 27.84
C GLY A 352 -8.73 -10.69 26.72
N GLU A 353 -9.53 -11.00 25.71
CA GLU A 353 -9.14 -11.78 24.55
C GLU A 353 -8.83 -10.87 23.37
N ASN A 354 -7.76 -11.19 22.64
CA ASN A 354 -7.38 -10.47 21.42
C ASN A 354 -8.17 -11.02 20.23
N VAL A 355 -8.86 -10.12 19.51
CA VAL A 355 -9.54 -10.44 18.26
C VAL A 355 -8.87 -9.66 17.13
N TYR A 356 -8.39 -10.39 16.15
CA TYR A 356 -7.76 -9.82 14.97
C TYR A 356 -8.82 -9.56 13.91
N CYS A 357 -8.91 -8.30 13.48
CA CYS A 357 -9.92 -7.86 12.51
C CYS A 357 -9.86 -8.66 11.21
N THR A 358 -8.64 -8.96 10.73
CA THR A 358 -8.41 -9.71 9.50
C THR A 358 -8.98 -11.12 9.54
N GLU A 359 -8.97 -11.79 10.69
CA GLU A 359 -9.55 -13.12 10.86
C GLU A 359 -11.07 -13.12 10.69
N VAL A 360 -11.72 -12.10 11.23
CA VAL A 360 -13.18 -11.95 11.11
C VAL A 360 -13.56 -11.51 9.69
N GLU A 361 -12.79 -10.60 9.09
CA GLU A 361 -12.97 -10.17 7.69
C GLU A 361 -12.87 -11.35 6.71
N GLU A 362 -11.90 -12.25 6.90
CA GLU A 362 -11.75 -13.45 6.07
C GLU A 362 -13.00 -14.32 6.09
N VAL A 363 -13.63 -14.48 7.25
CA VAL A 363 -14.88 -15.24 7.36
C VAL A 363 -16.04 -14.51 6.67
N LEU A 364 -16.12 -13.18 6.83
CA LEU A 364 -17.14 -12.37 6.17
C LEU A 364 -17.03 -12.48 4.64
N TYR A 365 -15.83 -12.42 4.07
CA TYR A 365 -15.61 -12.55 2.63
C TYR A 365 -15.99 -13.92 2.06
N GLN A 366 -16.06 -14.97 2.87
CA GLN A 366 -16.57 -16.29 2.46
C GLN A 366 -18.09 -16.29 2.24
N HIS A 367 -18.82 -15.30 2.77
CA HIS A 367 -20.26 -15.21 2.57
C HIS A 367 -20.57 -14.74 1.13
N PRO A 368 -21.41 -15.48 0.36
CA PRO A 368 -21.61 -15.22 -1.08
C PRO A 368 -22.21 -13.84 -1.37
N ALA A 369 -22.97 -13.28 -0.45
CA ALA A 369 -23.59 -11.96 -0.62
C ALA A 369 -22.66 -10.77 -0.32
N ILE A 370 -21.48 -10.97 0.26
CA ILE A 370 -20.60 -9.88 0.67
C ILE A 370 -19.61 -9.53 -0.44
N LEU A 371 -19.58 -8.24 -0.81
CA LEU A 371 -18.62 -7.67 -1.74
C LEU A 371 -17.42 -7.06 -0.99
N GLU A 372 -17.68 -6.25 0.04
CA GLU A 372 -16.66 -5.62 0.88
C GLU A 372 -17.02 -5.80 2.35
N ALA A 373 -16.01 -5.92 3.21
CA ALA A 373 -16.15 -6.00 4.64
C ALA A 373 -15.01 -5.25 5.35
N ALA A 374 -15.32 -4.63 6.48
CA ALA A 374 -14.36 -4.07 7.40
C ALA A 374 -14.79 -4.36 8.85
N VAL A 375 -13.83 -4.77 9.67
CA VAL A 375 -14.06 -5.11 11.09
C VAL A 375 -13.23 -4.18 11.98
N PHE A 376 -13.81 -3.74 13.10
CA PHE A 376 -13.17 -2.88 14.09
C PHE A 376 -13.83 -3.04 15.46
N GLY A 377 -13.14 -2.56 16.50
CA GLY A 377 -13.70 -2.53 17.86
C GLY A 377 -14.58 -1.30 18.09
N VAL A 378 -15.70 -1.51 18.77
CA VAL A 378 -16.57 -0.45 19.30
C VAL A 378 -16.61 -0.54 20.83
N PRO A 379 -16.91 0.56 21.55
CA PRO A 379 -17.01 0.54 23.01
C PRO A 379 -18.07 -0.46 23.50
N ASP A 380 -17.75 -1.21 24.56
CA ASP A 380 -18.70 -2.12 25.23
C ASP A 380 -18.47 -2.04 26.75
N ASP A 381 -19.53 -1.72 27.50
CA ASP A 381 -19.47 -1.51 28.96
C ASP A 381 -19.02 -2.76 29.74
N LYS A 382 -19.27 -3.94 29.18
CA LYS A 382 -18.96 -5.22 29.83
C LYS A 382 -17.60 -5.78 29.42
N TRP A 383 -17.23 -5.63 28.16
CA TRP A 383 -16.10 -6.32 27.56
C TRP A 383 -14.94 -5.38 27.21
N GLY A 384 -15.10 -4.06 27.42
CA GLY A 384 -14.16 -3.02 26.98
C GLY A 384 -14.41 -2.65 25.53
N GLU A 385 -14.18 -3.60 24.64
CA GLU A 385 -14.53 -3.48 23.22
C GLU A 385 -15.41 -4.65 22.77
N ALA A 386 -16.30 -4.39 21.80
CA ALA A 386 -17.03 -5.41 21.06
C ALA A 386 -16.64 -5.40 19.60
N VAL A 387 -16.65 -6.58 18.97
CA VAL A 387 -16.39 -6.74 17.54
C VAL A 387 -17.56 -6.19 16.75
N TRP A 388 -17.29 -5.28 15.81
CA TRP A 388 -18.28 -4.69 14.91
C TRP A 388 -17.82 -4.81 13.46
N ALA A 389 -18.76 -4.93 12.53
CA ALA A 389 -18.45 -5.00 11.11
C ALA A 389 -19.30 -4.00 10.32
N VAL A 390 -18.73 -3.51 9.21
CA VAL A 390 -19.46 -2.82 8.14
C VAL A 390 -19.27 -3.63 6.87
N ILE A 391 -20.37 -3.89 6.17
CA ILE A 391 -20.33 -4.66 4.92
C ILE A 391 -20.99 -3.91 3.77
N VAL A 392 -20.52 -4.21 2.56
CA VAL A 392 -21.18 -3.83 1.31
C VAL A 392 -21.65 -5.13 0.62
N PRO A 393 -22.96 -5.30 0.39
CA PRO A 393 -23.46 -6.48 -0.31
C PRO A 393 -23.15 -6.42 -1.80
N ARG A 394 -23.10 -7.59 -2.46
CA ARG A 394 -23.07 -7.69 -3.92
C ARG A 394 -24.41 -7.23 -4.48
N GLU A 395 -24.37 -6.63 -5.67
CA GLU A 395 -25.57 -6.18 -6.36
C GLU A 395 -26.60 -7.33 -6.51
N GLY A 396 -27.86 -7.03 -6.16
CA GLY A 396 -28.96 -8.01 -6.20
C GLY A 396 -29.01 -8.99 -5.03
N ASN A 397 -28.13 -8.86 -4.03
CA ASN A 397 -28.16 -9.70 -2.82
C ASN A 397 -28.62 -8.89 -1.62
N GLU A 398 -29.91 -8.99 -1.28
CA GLU A 398 -30.38 -8.52 0.02
C GLU A 398 -29.95 -9.53 1.09
N THR A 399 -29.29 -9.04 2.14
CA THR A 399 -28.85 -9.89 3.24
C THR A 399 -29.12 -9.18 4.57
N GLU A 400 -29.61 -9.94 5.53
CA GLU A 400 -29.86 -9.41 6.88
C GLU A 400 -28.65 -9.62 7.77
N SER A 401 -28.29 -8.61 8.57
CA SER A 401 -27.17 -8.68 9.52
C SER A 401 -27.21 -9.93 10.41
N ALA A 402 -28.42 -10.36 10.82
CA ALA A 402 -28.61 -11.55 11.64
C ALA A 402 -28.14 -12.85 10.96
N GLN A 403 -28.35 -12.98 9.66
CA GLN A 403 -27.91 -14.15 8.88
C GLN A 403 -26.38 -14.21 8.77
N ILE A 404 -25.74 -13.05 8.59
CA ILE A 404 -24.29 -12.96 8.51
C ILE A 404 -23.66 -13.23 9.89
N ILE A 405 -24.24 -12.73 10.98
CA ILE A 405 -23.77 -13.02 12.33
C ILE A 405 -23.85 -14.53 12.60
N GLU A 406 -24.94 -15.18 12.20
CA GLU A 406 -25.08 -16.63 12.35
C GLU A 406 -24.05 -17.40 11.49
N PHE A 407 -23.83 -16.95 10.26
CA PHE A 407 -22.76 -17.49 9.40
C PHE A 407 -21.37 -17.41 10.05
N CYS A 408 -21.06 -16.28 10.70
CA CYS A 408 -19.81 -16.15 11.47
C CYS A 408 -19.80 -17.09 12.68
N ARG A 409 -20.92 -17.22 13.41
CA ARG A 409 -21.01 -18.05 14.63
C ARG A 409 -20.72 -19.52 14.37
N GLU A 410 -21.05 -20.02 13.18
CA GLU A 410 -20.74 -21.39 12.77
C GLU A 410 -19.23 -21.61 12.46
N ARG A 411 -18.43 -20.54 12.30
CA ARG A 411 -17.08 -20.62 11.71
C ARG A 411 -15.96 -20.10 12.60
N ILE A 412 -16.29 -19.23 13.55
CA ILE A 412 -15.29 -18.64 14.46
C ILE A 412 -15.79 -18.69 15.92
N ALA A 413 -14.83 -18.54 16.85
CA ALA A 413 -15.13 -18.55 18.28
C ALA A 413 -16.12 -17.43 18.65
N SER A 414 -16.99 -17.70 19.62
CA SER A 414 -18.13 -16.81 19.96
C SER A 414 -17.72 -15.40 20.35
N TYR A 415 -16.56 -15.21 20.97
CA TYR A 415 -16.05 -13.88 21.34
C TYR A 415 -15.54 -13.07 20.13
N LYS A 416 -15.24 -13.72 19.01
CA LYS A 416 -14.81 -13.09 17.73
C LYS A 416 -16.00 -12.72 16.84
N VAL A 417 -17.20 -13.27 17.11
CA VAL A 417 -18.38 -13.02 16.30
C VAL A 417 -18.82 -11.56 16.44
N PRO A 418 -19.04 -10.84 15.34
CA PRO A 418 -19.54 -9.47 15.39
C PRO A 418 -20.80 -9.35 16.22
N LYS A 419 -20.83 -8.38 17.14
CA LYS A 419 -22.02 -8.05 17.94
C LYS A 419 -23.03 -7.25 17.15
N GLY A 420 -22.58 -6.54 16.12
CA GLY A 420 -23.42 -5.84 15.17
C GLY A 420 -22.75 -5.73 13.82
N ILE A 421 -23.58 -5.57 12.79
CA ILE A 421 -23.16 -5.40 11.40
C ILE A 421 -23.98 -4.26 10.80
N ASP A 422 -23.29 -3.24 10.33
CA ASP A 422 -23.87 -2.18 9.52
C ASP A 422 -23.78 -2.58 8.04
N VAL A 423 -24.90 -2.46 7.35
CA VAL A 423 -25.00 -2.73 5.91
C VAL A 423 -25.08 -1.39 5.20
N GLN A 424 -24.15 -1.11 4.29
CA GLN A 424 -24.19 0.06 3.42
C GLN A 424 -24.14 -0.35 1.95
N LEU A 425 -24.74 0.47 1.06
CA LEU A 425 -24.78 0.21 -0.37
C LEU A 425 -23.59 0.88 -1.10
N ASP A 426 -23.11 1.98 -0.55
CA ASP A 426 -21.93 2.67 -1.10
C ASP A 426 -20.65 1.91 -0.75
N PRO A 427 -19.61 1.96 -1.62
CA PRO A 427 -18.31 1.37 -1.31
C PRO A 427 -17.74 1.88 0.02
N LEU A 428 -16.99 1.03 0.74
CA LEU A 428 -16.29 1.44 1.96
C LEU A 428 -15.34 2.62 1.69
N PRO A 429 -15.19 3.56 2.63
CA PRO A 429 -14.23 4.66 2.49
C PRO A 429 -12.81 4.11 2.37
N LYS A 430 -12.06 4.59 1.36
CA LYS A 430 -10.73 4.09 1.04
C LYS A 430 -9.72 5.22 0.96
N SER A 431 -8.51 4.93 1.41
CA SER A 431 -7.35 5.80 1.20
C SER A 431 -6.98 5.91 -0.28
N GLY A 432 -6.07 6.83 -0.63
CA GLY A 432 -5.55 6.98 -1.98
C GLY A 432 -5.09 5.68 -2.64
N PRO A 433 -4.36 4.80 -1.97
CA PRO A 433 -3.97 3.49 -2.50
C PRO A 433 -5.08 2.42 -2.47
N GLY A 434 -6.29 2.73 -2.00
CA GLY A 434 -7.42 1.79 -1.98
C GLY A 434 -7.59 0.97 -0.69
N LYS A 435 -6.85 1.29 0.38
CA LYS A 435 -6.99 0.67 1.69
C LYS A 435 -8.22 1.22 2.41
N VAL A 436 -9.04 0.33 3.01
CA VAL A 436 -10.21 0.74 3.80
C VAL A 436 -9.81 1.61 5.00
N LEU A 437 -10.48 2.73 5.18
CA LEU A 437 -10.27 3.70 6.26
C LEU A 437 -11.12 3.32 7.48
N LYS A 438 -10.73 2.26 8.21
CA LYS A 438 -11.43 1.78 9.40
C LYS A 438 -11.67 2.89 10.44
N ARG A 439 -10.76 3.88 10.53
CA ARG A 439 -10.93 5.02 11.44
C ARG A 439 -12.20 5.81 11.14
N GLU A 440 -12.53 6.02 9.88
CA GLU A 440 -13.74 6.75 9.49
C GLU A 440 -15.01 5.94 9.81
N LEU A 441 -14.99 4.64 9.56
CA LEU A 441 -16.09 3.74 9.88
C LEU A 441 -16.33 3.62 11.39
N ARG A 442 -15.28 3.62 12.17
CA ARG A 442 -15.33 3.48 13.63
C ARG A 442 -15.71 4.78 14.35
N ALA A 443 -15.37 5.95 13.79
CA ALA A 443 -15.51 7.24 14.44
C ALA A 443 -16.91 7.50 15.03
N PRO A 444 -18.04 7.21 14.34
CA PRO A 444 -19.38 7.42 14.89
C PRO A 444 -19.67 6.63 16.17
N HIS A 445 -19.05 5.47 16.33
CA HIS A 445 -19.24 4.61 17.51
C HIS A 445 -18.43 5.06 18.75
N TRP A 446 -17.43 5.92 18.55
CA TRP A 446 -16.52 6.42 19.59
C TRP A 446 -16.77 7.89 19.96
N GLU A 447 -17.85 8.51 19.47
CA GLU A 447 -18.19 9.88 19.81
C GLU A 447 -18.38 10.03 21.34
N GLY A 448 -17.53 10.89 21.96
CA GLY A 448 -17.57 11.16 23.39
C GLY A 448 -16.87 10.12 24.29
N GLN A 449 -16.18 9.16 23.72
CA GLN A 449 -15.41 8.14 24.45
C GLN A 449 -13.96 8.10 23.97
N GLU A 450 -13.02 7.85 24.89
CA GLU A 450 -11.62 7.58 24.55
C GLU A 450 -11.38 6.07 24.53
N ARG A 451 -10.63 5.59 23.53
CA ARG A 451 -10.22 4.19 23.48
C ARG A 451 -9.23 3.90 24.60
N SER A 452 -9.57 3.00 25.50
CA SER A 452 -8.78 2.68 26.70
C SER A 452 -7.64 1.68 26.47
N VAL A 453 -7.45 1.22 25.21
CA VAL A 453 -6.40 0.24 24.84
C VAL A 453 -5.47 0.88 23.82
N ASN A 454 -4.19 0.94 24.16
CA ASN A 454 -3.08 1.34 23.28
C ASN A 454 -2.49 0.12 22.60
#